data_e8bcb914690c9bbfbc3ff6dae0efe6c4
#
_entry.id   e8bcb914690c9bbfbc3ff6dae0efe6c4
#
_cell.length_a   1.000
_cell.length_b   1.000
_cell.length_c   1.000
_cell.angle_alpha   90.00
_cell.angle_beta   90.00
_cell.angle_gamma   90.00
#
_symmetry.space_group_name_H-M   'P 1'
#
loop_
_entity.id
_entity.type
_entity.pdbx_description
1 polymer ?
#
loop_
_entity_poly.entity_id
_entity_poly.type
_entity_poly.pdbx_seq_one_letter_code
_entity_poly.pdbx_strand_id
1 'polypeptide(L)'
;MTLLHLLLLSFVSMLFGSEKADIVFAGDAMQHKAQIDAASRGGGVYDYSDCFKALSPYISDADYAVVNLETPLGGEPYSGYPCFSAPDSYLDALTDAGFDMMLTANNHTLDKRDRGLVRTLDKLDERNVTHLGTYRNAAERDSVLPMIVDIAGFKVGFLNYTYGTNGITLSSDAVVDYIDRDKMARDIARTRSCGAELIAVCVHWGLEYQLLPSPAQR
;
A
#
# COMPACT_ATOMS: atom_id res chain seq x y z
N MET A 1 -14.40 -42.95 20.32
CA MET A 1 -14.78 -41.54 20.12
C MET A 1 -16.00 -41.52 19.23
N THR A 2 -17.09 -40.98 19.69
CA THR A 2 -18.34 -40.93 18.93
C THR A 2 -18.31 -39.78 17.93
N LEU A 3 -19.02 -39.89 16.81
CA LEU A 3 -19.17 -38.87 15.75
C LEU A 3 -19.52 -37.47 16.34
N LEU A 4 -20.26 -37.47 17.45
CA LEU A 4 -20.65 -36.28 18.21
C LEU A 4 -19.44 -35.55 18.85
N HIS A 5 -18.42 -36.30 19.31
CA HIS A 5 -17.19 -35.73 19.87
C HIS A 5 -16.31 -35.11 18.79
N LEU A 6 -16.29 -35.68 17.59
CA LEU A 6 -15.57 -35.12 16.43
C LEU A 6 -16.25 -33.83 15.91
N LEU A 7 -17.58 -33.79 15.88
CA LEU A 7 -18.36 -32.61 15.52
C LEU A 7 -18.22 -31.48 16.57
N LEU A 8 -18.18 -31.80 17.85
CA LEU A 8 -17.97 -30.83 18.92
C LEU A 8 -16.53 -30.23 18.85
N LEU A 9 -15.50 -31.06 18.61
CA LEU A 9 -14.13 -30.62 18.46
C LEU A 9 -13.95 -29.74 17.21
N SER A 10 -14.61 -30.07 16.09
CA SER A 10 -14.56 -29.22 14.88
C SER A 10 -15.34 -27.91 15.06
N PHE A 11 -16.41 -27.90 15.88
CA PHE A 11 -17.17 -26.68 16.17
C PHE A 11 -16.41 -25.76 17.15
N VAL A 12 -15.68 -26.34 18.12
CA VAL A 12 -14.84 -25.59 19.06
C VAL A 12 -13.64 -24.96 18.32
N SER A 13 -13.02 -25.66 17.36
CA SER A 13 -11.94 -25.07 16.55
C SER A 13 -12.41 -23.97 15.59
N MET A 14 -13.71 -23.91 15.24
CA MET A 14 -14.30 -22.79 14.49
C MET A 14 -14.60 -21.54 15.35
N LEU A 15 -14.66 -21.69 16.70
CA LEU A 15 -14.95 -20.60 17.62
C LEU A 15 -13.70 -19.87 18.15
N PHE A 16 -12.53 -20.45 17.98
CA PHE A 16 -11.25 -19.80 18.25
C PHE A 16 -10.66 -19.36 16.92
N GLY A 17 -10.57 -18.05 16.70
CA GLY A 17 -9.86 -17.48 15.57
C GLY A 17 -8.43 -18.05 15.46
N SER A 18 -7.80 -17.89 14.32
CA SER A 18 -6.41 -18.29 14.11
C SER A 18 -5.53 -17.70 15.23
N GLU A 19 -4.70 -18.53 15.87
CA GLU A 19 -3.68 -18.05 16.81
C GLU A 19 -2.55 -17.30 16.10
N LYS A 20 -2.61 -17.21 14.77
CA LYS A 20 -1.56 -16.67 13.90
C LYS A 20 -2.21 -15.94 12.71
N ALA A 21 -1.64 -14.81 12.36
CA ALA A 21 -1.91 -14.10 11.13
C ALA A 21 -0.61 -13.83 10.39
N ASP A 22 -0.54 -14.15 9.11
CA ASP A 22 0.62 -13.90 8.27
C ASP A 22 0.37 -12.64 7.42
N ILE A 23 1.19 -11.61 7.62
CA ILE A 23 1.12 -10.36 6.86
C ILE A 23 2.40 -10.21 6.06
N VAL A 24 2.27 -10.05 4.74
CA VAL A 24 3.39 -9.75 3.85
C VAL A 24 3.49 -8.24 3.65
N PHE A 25 4.66 -7.69 3.92
CA PHE A 25 5.03 -6.34 3.53
C PHE A 25 6.07 -6.41 2.43
N ALA A 26 5.71 -5.99 1.22
CA ALA A 26 6.65 -5.78 0.15
C ALA A 26 7.18 -4.35 0.18
N GLY A 27 8.37 -4.16 -0.41
CA GLY A 27 8.96 -2.83 -0.58
C GLY A 27 8.32 -2.04 -1.72
N ASP A 28 9.16 -1.39 -2.51
CA ASP A 28 8.75 -0.40 -3.48
C ASP A 28 8.40 -1.06 -4.83
N ALA A 29 7.14 -0.96 -5.22
CA ALA A 29 6.64 -1.33 -6.53
C ALA A 29 6.81 -0.15 -7.48
N MET A 30 7.91 -0.15 -8.23
CA MET A 30 8.31 0.90 -9.18
C MET A 30 8.20 0.45 -10.63
N GLN A 31 8.12 1.43 -11.53
CA GLN A 31 8.07 1.24 -12.98
C GLN A 31 9.08 2.10 -13.72
N HIS A 32 10.30 1.59 -13.92
CA HIS A 32 11.27 2.24 -14.80
C HIS A 32 10.90 2.06 -16.27
N LYS A 33 11.43 2.94 -17.12
CA LYS A 33 11.11 2.96 -18.57
C LYS A 33 11.33 1.59 -19.25
N ALA A 34 12.40 0.88 -18.89
CA ALA A 34 12.69 -0.43 -19.47
C ALA A 34 11.61 -1.48 -19.11
N GLN A 35 11.01 -1.39 -17.91
CA GLN A 35 9.93 -2.28 -17.50
C GLN A 35 8.62 -1.95 -18.26
N ILE A 36 8.34 -0.65 -18.45
CA ILE A 36 7.18 -0.21 -19.26
C ILE A 36 7.34 -0.71 -20.70
N ASP A 37 8.55 -0.56 -21.28
CA ASP A 37 8.82 -1.02 -22.65
C ASP A 37 8.71 -2.54 -22.78
N ALA A 38 9.19 -3.29 -21.80
CA ALA A 38 9.08 -4.76 -21.78
C ALA A 38 7.63 -5.25 -21.66
N ALA A 39 6.79 -4.50 -20.95
CA ALA A 39 5.35 -4.81 -20.83
C ALA A 39 4.55 -4.43 -22.09
N SER A 40 5.06 -3.55 -22.95
CA SER A 40 4.33 -3.06 -24.13
C SER A 40 4.06 -4.20 -25.13
N ARG A 41 2.80 -4.29 -25.56
CA ARG A 41 2.35 -5.19 -26.63
C ARG A 41 1.97 -4.43 -27.91
N GLY A 42 2.25 -3.12 -27.96
CA GLY A 42 1.84 -2.22 -29.04
C GLY A 42 0.39 -1.73 -28.89
N GLY A 43 0.04 -0.69 -29.66
CA GLY A 43 -1.34 -0.16 -29.65
C GLY A 43 -1.82 0.42 -28.32
N GLY A 44 -0.91 0.79 -27.40
CA GLY A 44 -1.27 1.28 -26.06
C GLY A 44 -1.60 0.18 -25.05
N VAL A 45 -1.41 -1.08 -25.41
CA VAL A 45 -1.64 -2.25 -24.52
C VAL A 45 -0.35 -2.58 -23.77
N TYR A 46 -0.45 -2.79 -22.46
CA TYR A 46 0.65 -3.19 -21.57
C TYR A 46 0.21 -4.42 -20.79
N ASP A 47 1.10 -5.42 -20.71
CA ASP A 47 0.87 -6.71 -20.06
C ASP A 47 1.99 -6.99 -19.07
N TYR A 48 1.62 -7.05 -17.79
CA TYR A 48 2.51 -7.30 -16.66
C TYR A 48 2.28 -8.68 -16.02
N SER A 49 1.51 -9.55 -16.65
CA SER A 49 1.09 -10.85 -16.10
C SER A 49 2.26 -11.74 -15.66
N ASP A 50 3.42 -11.61 -16.31
CA ASP A 50 4.62 -12.38 -15.95
C ASP A 50 5.47 -11.74 -14.84
N CYS A 51 5.27 -10.42 -14.53
CA CYS A 51 6.15 -9.69 -13.61
C CYS A 51 6.13 -10.26 -12.18
N PHE A 52 4.97 -10.68 -11.69
CA PHE A 52 4.77 -11.14 -10.33
C PHE A 52 4.56 -12.64 -10.21
N LYS A 53 4.56 -13.38 -11.32
CA LYS A 53 4.26 -14.81 -11.37
C LYS A 53 5.04 -15.67 -10.38
N ALA A 54 6.32 -15.36 -10.18
CA ALA A 54 7.17 -16.09 -9.24
C ALA A 54 6.89 -15.72 -7.77
N LEU A 55 6.37 -14.52 -7.51
CA LEU A 55 6.10 -13.99 -6.16
C LEU A 55 4.65 -14.20 -5.74
N SER A 56 3.71 -14.23 -6.70
CA SER A 56 2.28 -14.34 -6.44
C SER A 56 1.92 -15.48 -5.47
N PRO A 57 2.51 -16.69 -5.54
CA PRO A 57 2.19 -17.74 -4.57
C PRO A 57 2.52 -17.37 -3.12
N TYR A 58 3.58 -16.58 -2.90
CA TYR A 58 3.98 -16.13 -1.55
C TYR A 58 3.14 -14.95 -1.06
N ILE A 59 2.69 -14.10 -1.99
CA ILE A 59 1.85 -12.93 -1.68
C ILE A 59 0.43 -13.40 -1.36
N SER A 60 -0.14 -14.25 -2.22
CA SER A 60 -1.53 -14.72 -2.10
C SER A 60 -1.74 -15.79 -1.01
N ASP A 61 -0.68 -16.39 -0.46
CA ASP A 61 -0.76 -17.34 0.66
C ASP A 61 -0.83 -16.62 2.03
N ALA A 62 -0.53 -15.32 2.06
CA ALA A 62 -0.63 -14.50 3.26
C ALA A 62 -2.11 -14.14 3.56
N ASP A 63 -2.43 -13.93 4.84
CA ASP A 63 -3.74 -13.44 5.27
C ASP A 63 -3.98 -11.99 4.84
N TYR A 64 -2.91 -11.22 4.64
CA TYR A 64 -2.95 -9.84 4.13
C TYR A 64 -1.62 -9.41 3.53
N ALA A 65 -1.64 -8.74 2.39
CA ALA A 65 -0.43 -8.31 1.69
C ALA A 65 -0.44 -6.80 1.38
N VAL A 66 0.66 -6.14 1.71
CA VAL A 66 0.84 -4.68 1.62
C VAL A 66 2.05 -4.36 0.75
N VAL A 67 1.92 -3.39 -0.16
CA VAL A 67 3.01 -2.93 -1.02
C VAL A 67 3.05 -1.41 -1.11
N ASN A 68 4.24 -0.81 -1.21
CA ASN A 68 4.39 0.61 -1.54
C ASN A 68 4.27 0.81 -3.05
N LEU A 69 3.22 1.49 -3.50
CA LEU A 69 3.03 1.88 -4.90
C LEU A 69 3.87 3.14 -5.18
N GLU A 70 5.16 2.94 -5.49
CA GLU A 70 6.12 4.03 -5.70
C GLU A 70 6.15 4.52 -7.16
N THR A 71 5.00 4.57 -7.75
CA THR A 71 4.79 5.16 -9.07
C THR A 71 3.35 5.64 -9.16
N PRO A 72 3.09 6.92 -9.50
CA PRO A 72 1.72 7.36 -9.72
C PRO A 72 1.14 6.73 -10.98
N LEU A 73 -0.17 6.51 -10.97
CA LEU A 73 -0.97 6.18 -12.14
C LEU A 73 -1.44 7.47 -12.83
N GLY A 74 -0.46 8.29 -13.25
CA GLY A 74 -0.69 9.65 -13.72
C GLY A 74 -1.29 9.77 -15.12
N GLY A 75 -1.45 8.65 -15.83
CA GLY A 75 -1.90 8.58 -17.21
C GLY A 75 -0.76 8.83 -18.20
N GLU A 76 -1.10 8.82 -19.48
CA GLU A 76 -0.15 9.07 -20.56
C GLU A 76 0.37 10.52 -20.57
N PRO A 77 1.62 10.75 -21.04
CA PRO A 77 2.59 9.75 -21.47
C PRO A 77 3.19 9.01 -20.26
N TYR A 78 3.28 7.67 -20.37
CA TYR A 78 3.92 6.85 -19.35
C TYR A 78 5.44 7.08 -19.33
N SER A 79 6.02 7.09 -18.13
CA SER A 79 7.42 7.44 -17.93
C SER A 79 8.02 6.76 -16.71
N GLY A 80 9.32 6.48 -16.78
CA GLY A 80 10.17 6.11 -15.65
C GLY A 80 10.86 7.33 -15.04
N TYR A 81 12.03 7.09 -14.41
CA TYR A 81 12.84 8.14 -13.79
C TYR A 81 13.11 9.31 -14.76
N PRO A 82 13.10 10.57 -14.28
CA PRO A 82 12.93 11.00 -12.89
C PRO A 82 11.47 11.28 -12.47
N CYS A 83 10.51 11.24 -13.39
CA CYS A 83 9.09 11.53 -13.13
C CYS A 83 8.23 10.36 -13.60
N PHE A 84 7.89 9.49 -12.68
CA PHE A 84 7.19 8.25 -13.00
C PHE A 84 5.72 8.46 -13.38
N SER A 85 5.22 7.60 -14.25
CA SER A 85 3.81 7.39 -14.53
C SER A 85 3.63 5.99 -15.10
N ALA A 86 3.04 5.10 -14.33
CA ALA A 86 2.78 3.73 -14.76
C ALA A 86 1.48 3.60 -15.57
N PRO A 87 1.40 2.64 -16.50
CA PRO A 87 0.13 2.19 -17.07
C PRO A 87 -0.81 1.62 -15.98
N ASP A 88 -2.12 1.83 -16.11
CA ASP A 88 -3.11 1.35 -15.14
C ASP A 88 -3.07 -0.19 -14.97
N SER A 89 -2.68 -0.93 -16.03
CA SER A 89 -2.50 -2.39 -15.99
C SER A 89 -1.38 -2.86 -15.05
N TYR A 90 -0.49 -1.96 -14.61
CA TYR A 90 0.47 -2.27 -13.56
C TYR A 90 -0.21 -2.48 -12.20
N LEU A 91 -1.22 -1.66 -11.89
CA LEU A 91 -2.06 -1.86 -10.70
C LEU A 91 -2.84 -3.18 -10.81
N ASP A 92 -3.39 -3.48 -11.99
CA ASP A 92 -4.09 -4.76 -12.21
C ASP A 92 -3.18 -5.95 -11.90
N ALA A 93 -1.91 -5.90 -12.35
CA ALA A 93 -0.94 -6.95 -12.08
C ALA A 93 -0.53 -7.07 -10.59
N LEU A 94 -0.48 -5.95 -9.85
CA LEU A 94 -0.24 -5.98 -8.40
C LEU A 94 -1.43 -6.62 -7.65
N THR A 95 -2.65 -6.26 -8.00
CA THR A 95 -3.85 -6.87 -7.40
C THR A 95 -3.99 -8.35 -7.77
N ASP A 96 -3.72 -8.71 -9.01
CA ASP A 96 -3.72 -10.12 -9.47
C ASP A 96 -2.62 -10.95 -8.79
N ALA A 97 -1.52 -10.31 -8.37
CA ALA A 97 -0.48 -10.97 -7.60
C ALA A 97 -0.88 -11.27 -6.15
N GLY A 98 -1.96 -10.65 -5.64
CA GLY A 98 -2.50 -10.88 -4.31
C GLY A 98 -2.29 -9.76 -3.31
N PHE A 99 -1.85 -8.57 -3.72
CA PHE A 99 -1.74 -7.42 -2.82
C PHE A 99 -3.11 -6.82 -2.49
N ASP A 100 -3.39 -6.66 -1.19
CA ASP A 100 -4.64 -6.13 -0.64
C ASP A 100 -4.60 -4.62 -0.42
N MET A 101 -3.42 -4.07 -0.07
CA MET A 101 -3.27 -2.66 0.27
C MET A 101 -2.10 -2.02 -0.47
N MET A 102 -2.35 -0.84 -1.06
CA MET A 102 -1.35 0.01 -1.67
C MET A 102 -1.01 1.18 -0.76
N LEU A 103 0.26 1.30 -0.37
CA LEU A 103 0.78 2.48 0.32
C LEU A 103 1.13 3.53 -0.73
N THR A 104 0.67 4.76 -0.54
CA THR A 104 0.78 5.81 -1.55
C THR A 104 1.62 7.01 -1.10
N ALA A 105 2.01 7.08 0.19
CA ALA A 105 2.91 8.12 0.67
C ALA A 105 4.38 7.73 0.45
N ASN A 106 4.97 8.22 -0.62
CA ASN A 106 6.37 8.04 -0.99
C ASN A 106 6.90 9.30 -1.70
N ASN A 107 8.19 9.34 -2.04
CA ASN A 107 8.81 10.50 -2.66
C ASN A 107 8.36 10.74 -4.11
N HIS A 108 7.79 9.73 -4.79
CA HIS A 108 7.27 9.83 -6.17
C HIS A 108 5.77 10.12 -6.25
N THR A 109 5.08 10.23 -5.12
CA THR A 109 3.64 10.53 -5.05
C THR A 109 3.19 11.70 -5.92
N LEU A 110 4.03 12.75 -6.02
CA LEU A 110 3.72 13.99 -6.75
C LEU A 110 4.42 14.11 -8.11
N ASP A 111 4.98 13.07 -8.67
CA ASP A 111 5.68 13.13 -9.97
C ASP A 111 4.78 13.65 -11.11
N LYS A 112 3.48 13.38 -11.04
CA LYS A 112 2.46 13.93 -11.96
C LYS A 112 1.59 15.00 -11.28
N ARG A 113 2.17 15.69 -10.25
CA ARG A 113 1.53 16.77 -9.51
C ARG A 113 0.20 16.30 -8.86
N ASP A 114 -0.57 17.24 -8.37
CA ASP A 114 -1.86 17.00 -7.73
C ASP A 114 -2.81 16.18 -8.61
N ARG A 115 -2.83 16.48 -9.92
CA ARG A 115 -3.65 15.71 -10.87
C ARG A 115 -3.27 14.23 -10.92
N GLY A 116 -1.97 13.94 -10.88
CA GLY A 116 -1.48 12.56 -10.88
C GLY A 116 -1.83 11.83 -9.59
N LEU A 117 -1.72 12.52 -8.45
CA LEU A 117 -2.12 11.98 -7.15
C LEU A 117 -3.61 11.62 -7.15
N VAL A 118 -4.49 12.58 -7.52
CA VAL A 118 -5.93 12.36 -7.55
C VAL A 118 -6.31 11.23 -8.50
N ARG A 119 -5.71 11.21 -9.73
CA ARG A 119 -5.94 10.12 -10.68
C ARG A 119 -5.50 8.77 -10.13
N THR A 120 -4.38 8.70 -9.39
CA THR A 120 -3.94 7.46 -8.75
C THR A 120 -4.97 6.96 -7.77
N LEU A 121 -5.51 7.84 -6.90
CA LEU A 121 -6.58 7.50 -5.97
C LEU A 121 -7.84 7.03 -6.70
N ASP A 122 -8.24 7.71 -7.79
CA ASP A 122 -9.39 7.33 -8.61
C ASP A 122 -9.21 5.91 -9.19
N LYS A 123 -8.00 5.56 -9.64
CA LYS A 123 -7.72 4.23 -10.19
C LYS A 123 -7.69 3.12 -9.14
N LEU A 124 -7.29 3.45 -7.92
CA LEU A 124 -7.38 2.54 -6.78
C LEU A 124 -8.84 2.30 -6.37
N ASP A 125 -9.64 3.39 -6.27
CA ASP A 125 -11.06 3.31 -5.93
C ASP A 125 -11.88 2.56 -6.99
N GLU A 126 -11.64 2.83 -8.29
CA GLU A 126 -12.31 2.12 -9.41
C GLU A 126 -12.14 0.59 -9.30
N ARG A 127 -11.05 0.12 -8.69
CA ARG A 127 -10.74 -1.29 -8.51
C ARG A 127 -11.04 -1.82 -7.11
N ASN A 128 -11.60 -0.98 -6.24
CA ASN A 128 -11.86 -1.27 -4.83
C ASN A 128 -10.59 -1.72 -4.07
N VAL A 129 -9.44 -1.16 -4.42
CA VAL A 129 -8.17 -1.45 -3.76
C VAL A 129 -8.01 -0.58 -2.54
N THR A 130 -7.76 -1.19 -1.39
CA THR A 130 -7.45 -0.45 -0.16
C THR A 130 -6.15 0.33 -0.34
N HIS A 131 -6.16 1.62 0.03
CA HIS A 131 -4.98 2.46 -0.09
C HIS A 131 -4.83 3.42 1.09
N LEU A 132 -3.60 3.88 1.35
CA LEU A 132 -3.28 4.65 2.53
C LEU A 132 -2.08 5.56 2.28
N GLY A 133 -2.11 6.77 2.86
CA GLY A 133 -0.97 7.69 2.87
C GLY A 133 -1.18 8.98 2.08
N THR A 134 -2.09 8.97 1.09
CA THR A 134 -2.48 10.16 0.33
C THR A 134 -4.01 10.26 0.20
N TYR A 135 -4.52 11.47 0.10
CA TYR A 135 -5.96 11.75 0.11
C TYR A 135 -6.27 12.97 -0.74
N ARG A 136 -7.49 13.06 -1.28
CA ARG A 136 -7.95 14.21 -2.07
C ARG A 136 -8.10 15.49 -1.26
N ASN A 137 -8.35 15.33 0.06
CA ASN A 137 -8.45 16.44 1.02
C ASN A 137 -8.39 15.93 2.48
N ALA A 138 -8.36 16.86 3.43
CA ALA A 138 -8.31 16.55 4.86
C ALA A 138 -9.54 15.77 5.36
N ALA A 139 -10.72 16.06 4.83
CA ALA A 139 -11.96 15.36 5.23
C ALA A 139 -11.93 13.89 4.80
N GLU A 140 -11.40 13.58 3.62
CA GLU A 140 -11.19 12.21 3.17
C GLU A 140 -10.19 11.48 4.09
N ARG A 141 -9.05 12.12 4.42
CA ARG A 141 -8.11 11.56 5.38
C ARG A 141 -8.75 11.22 6.73
N ASP A 142 -9.56 12.12 7.25
CA ASP A 142 -10.23 11.94 8.54
C ASP A 142 -11.29 10.83 8.50
N SER A 143 -11.89 10.58 7.35
CA SER A 143 -12.85 9.49 7.13
C SER A 143 -12.19 8.13 6.95
N VAL A 144 -10.99 8.08 6.36
CA VAL A 144 -10.22 6.85 6.15
C VAL A 144 -9.49 6.44 7.43
N LEU A 145 -8.95 7.40 8.18
CA LEU A 145 -8.21 7.09 9.41
C LEU A 145 -9.12 7.10 10.65
N PRO A 146 -8.92 6.17 11.58
CA PRO A 146 -7.90 5.13 11.56
C PRO A 146 -8.26 3.98 10.63
N MET A 147 -7.32 3.54 9.80
CA MET A 147 -7.44 2.35 8.98
C MET A 147 -7.16 1.13 9.85
N ILE A 148 -8.20 0.35 10.15
CA ILE A 148 -8.11 -0.87 10.96
C ILE A 148 -8.73 -2.01 10.15
N VAL A 149 -7.94 -3.06 9.93
CA VAL A 149 -8.34 -4.27 9.20
C VAL A 149 -8.37 -5.45 10.16
N ASP A 150 -9.41 -6.29 10.06
CA ASP A 150 -9.46 -7.58 10.74
C ASP A 150 -8.71 -8.61 9.88
N ILE A 151 -7.59 -9.11 10.39
CA ILE A 151 -6.73 -10.07 9.71
C ILE A 151 -6.67 -11.33 10.57
N ALA A 152 -7.33 -12.38 10.12
CA ALA A 152 -7.40 -13.66 10.81
C ALA A 152 -7.84 -13.53 12.30
N GLY A 153 -8.70 -12.56 12.62
CA GLY A 153 -9.20 -12.28 13.95
C GLY A 153 -8.41 -11.24 14.75
N PHE A 154 -7.32 -10.71 14.22
CA PHE A 154 -6.54 -9.62 14.83
C PHE A 154 -6.89 -8.26 14.21
N LYS A 155 -7.16 -7.27 15.03
CA LYS A 155 -7.41 -5.90 14.59
C LYS A 155 -6.09 -5.15 14.38
N VAL A 156 -5.66 -5.06 13.13
CA VAL A 156 -4.40 -4.42 12.75
C VAL A 156 -4.67 -3.02 12.21
N GLY A 157 -4.12 -2.01 12.87
CA GLY A 157 -4.15 -0.63 12.38
C GLY A 157 -2.98 -0.37 11.42
N PHE A 158 -3.22 0.36 10.34
CA PHE A 158 -2.19 0.73 9.36
C PHE A 158 -2.05 2.25 9.28
N LEU A 159 -0.80 2.70 9.20
CA LEU A 159 -0.43 4.11 9.00
C LEU A 159 0.71 4.16 7.98
N ASN A 160 0.69 5.16 7.08
CA ASN A 160 1.73 5.31 6.05
C ASN A 160 2.21 6.76 5.98
N TYR A 161 3.53 6.96 5.95
CA TYR A 161 4.17 8.29 5.92
C TYR A 161 5.39 8.31 5.01
N THR A 162 5.69 9.47 4.42
CA THR A 162 6.90 9.71 3.63
C THR A 162 7.75 10.85 4.17
N TYR A 163 9.04 10.79 3.92
CA TYR A 163 9.98 11.88 4.26
C TYR A 163 9.84 13.10 3.36
N GLY A 164 9.25 12.96 2.18
CA GLY A 164 9.16 14.05 1.22
C GLY A 164 8.57 13.61 -0.11
N THR A 165 8.51 14.54 -1.05
CA THR A 165 7.97 14.38 -2.40
C THR A 165 8.91 14.98 -3.46
N ASN A 166 10.23 14.71 -3.33
CA ASN A 166 11.28 15.17 -4.22
C ASN A 166 11.25 16.70 -4.48
N GLY A 167 10.88 17.49 -3.44
CA GLY A 167 10.77 18.94 -3.53
C GLY A 167 9.55 19.45 -4.30
N ILE A 168 8.65 18.57 -4.73
CA ILE A 168 7.39 18.94 -5.35
C ILE A 168 6.37 19.23 -4.26
N THR A 169 5.72 20.39 -4.34
CA THR A 169 4.68 20.82 -3.39
C THR A 169 3.29 20.65 -3.99
N LEU A 170 2.32 20.37 -3.11
CA LEU A 170 0.90 20.41 -3.45
C LEU A 170 0.46 21.83 -3.80
N SER A 171 -0.47 21.94 -4.74
CA SER A 171 -1.13 23.18 -5.14
C SER A 171 -2.66 23.14 -4.94
N SER A 172 -3.18 22.02 -4.44
CA SER A 172 -4.59 21.79 -4.13
C SER A 172 -4.78 21.46 -2.64
N ASP A 173 -6.02 21.09 -2.25
CA ASP A 173 -6.36 20.64 -0.90
C ASP A 173 -5.95 19.18 -0.63
N ALA A 174 -5.32 18.49 -1.60
CA ALA A 174 -4.85 17.12 -1.43
C ALA A 174 -3.87 17.00 -0.26
N VAL A 175 -3.83 15.83 0.33
CA VAL A 175 -2.98 15.55 1.51
C VAL A 175 -2.03 14.41 1.20
N VAL A 176 -0.76 14.62 1.56
CA VAL A 176 0.26 13.57 1.67
C VAL A 176 0.64 13.46 3.14
N ASP A 177 0.66 12.27 3.68
CA ASP A 177 1.09 12.04 5.05
C ASP A 177 2.64 12.07 5.14
N TYR A 178 3.16 13.22 5.51
CA TYR A 178 4.59 13.39 5.78
C TYR A 178 4.95 12.92 7.19
N ILE A 179 6.21 12.49 7.36
CA ILE A 179 6.78 12.15 8.65
C ILE A 179 6.79 13.41 9.52
N ASP A 180 5.97 13.40 10.56
CA ASP A 180 5.91 14.37 11.64
C ASP A 180 5.67 13.62 12.94
N ARG A 181 6.60 13.70 13.88
CA ARG A 181 6.58 12.90 15.12
C ARG A 181 5.32 13.11 15.95
N ASP A 182 4.87 14.37 16.06
CA ASP A 182 3.69 14.69 16.86
C ASP A 182 2.41 14.21 16.18
N LYS A 183 2.32 14.35 14.84
CA LYS A 183 1.21 13.83 14.05
C LYS A 183 1.17 12.30 14.14
N MET A 184 2.30 11.64 13.92
CA MET A 184 2.40 10.18 14.00
C MET A 184 1.99 9.67 15.39
N ALA A 185 2.44 10.32 16.45
CA ALA A 185 2.07 9.95 17.82
C ALA A 185 0.56 10.08 18.07
N ARG A 186 -0.07 11.16 17.57
CA ARG A 186 -1.54 11.34 17.65
C ARG A 186 -2.29 10.27 16.84
N ASP A 187 -1.85 10.00 15.63
CA ASP A 187 -2.49 8.99 14.75
C ASP A 187 -2.38 7.58 15.36
N ILE A 188 -1.22 7.22 15.93
CA ILE A 188 -1.01 5.95 16.66
C ILE A 188 -1.94 5.87 17.88
N ALA A 189 -2.00 6.93 18.69
CA ALA A 189 -2.87 6.95 19.87
C ALA A 189 -4.36 6.82 19.47
N ARG A 190 -4.79 7.54 18.43
CA ARG A 190 -6.16 7.44 17.88
C ARG A 190 -6.45 6.02 17.38
N THR A 191 -5.55 5.44 16.60
CA THR A 191 -5.71 4.08 16.05
C THR A 191 -5.87 3.06 17.18
N ARG A 192 -5.03 3.15 18.22
CA ARG A 192 -5.13 2.28 19.41
C ARG A 192 -6.44 2.48 20.15
N SER A 193 -6.88 3.73 20.35
CA SER A 193 -8.14 4.04 21.05
C SER A 193 -9.39 3.57 20.29
N CYS A 194 -9.29 3.41 18.97
CA CYS A 194 -10.34 2.85 18.13
C CYS A 194 -10.32 1.32 18.05
N GLY A 195 -9.46 0.65 18.84
CA GLY A 195 -9.50 -0.79 19.04
C GLY A 195 -8.48 -1.59 18.24
N ALA A 196 -7.48 -0.95 17.63
CA ALA A 196 -6.36 -1.69 17.02
C ALA A 196 -5.53 -2.39 18.12
N GLU A 197 -5.33 -3.69 17.95
CA GLU A 197 -4.51 -4.52 18.83
C GLU A 197 -3.03 -4.42 18.43
N LEU A 198 -2.79 -4.39 17.14
CA LEU A 198 -1.47 -4.17 16.53
C LEU A 198 -1.51 -2.93 15.64
N ILE A 199 -0.38 -2.25 15.50
CA ILE A 199 -0.27 -1.08 14.61
C ILE A 199 0.98 -1.23 13.76
N ALA A 200 0.79 -1.30 12.44
CA ALA A 200 1.84 -1.25 11.45
C ALA A 200 2.03 0.20 10.98
N VAL A 201 3.19 0.77 11.24
CA VAL A 201 3.57 2.11 10.75
C VAL A 201 4.54 1.93 9.59
N CYS A 202 4.05 2.13 8.39
CA CYS A 202 4.82 2.01 7.16
C CYS A 202 5.44 3.36 6.81
N VAL A 203 6.76 3.42 6.76
CA VAL A 203 7.51 4.67 6.58
C VAL A 203 8.40 4.58 5.35
N HIS A 204 8.16 5.48 4.38
CA HIS A 204 9.04 5.65 3.24
C HIS A 204 10.06 6.73 3.54
N TRP A 205 11.32 6.34 3.79
CA TRP A 205 12.37 7.24 4.22
C TRP A 205 13.79 6.67 4.01
N GLY A 206 14.79 7.50 4.20
CA GLY A 206 16.19 7.12 4.13
C GLY A 206 16.94 7.81 3.00
N LEU A 207 18.18 7.40 2.81
CA LEU A 207 19.04 7.86 1.74
C LEU A 207 19.31 6.70 0.80
N GLU A 208 19.11 6.91 -0.49
CA GLU A 208 19.41 5.92 -1.52
C GLU A 208 20.86 5.42 -1.44
N TYR A 209 21.05 4.15 -1.78
CA TYR A 209 22.36 3.48 -1.78
C TYR A 209 23.07 3.40 -0.42
N GLN A 210 22.37 3.66 0.69
CA GLN A 210 22.90 3.47 2.03
C GLN A 210 22.40 2.15 2.63
N LEU A 211 23.33 1.28 3.04
CA LEU A 211 23.01 -0.03 3.62
C LEU A 211 22.69 0.04 5.11
N LEU A 212 23.05 1.12 5.79
CA LEU A 212 22.82 1.30 7.22
C LEU A 212 21.87 2.47 7.47
N PRO A 213 21.02 2.38 8.50
CA PRO A 213 20.12 3.46 8.86
C PRO A 213 20.89 4.72 9.26
N SER A 214 20.42 5.86 8.77
CA SER A 214 20.95 7.17 9.13
C SER A 214 20.68 7.51 10.62
N PRO A 215 21.36 8.51 11.21
CA PRO A 215 21.03 8.99 12.56
C PRO A 215 19.57 9.47 12.70
N ALA A 216 18.96 9.98 11.64
CA ALA A 216 17.55 10.40 11.64
C ALA A 216 16.56 9.23 11.66
N GLN A 217 17.01 8.05 11.25
CA GLN A 217 16.20 6.82 11.26
C GLN A 217 16.35 6.01 12.55
N ARG A 218 17.29 6.38 13.43
CA ARG A 218 17.53 5.79 14.75
C ARG A 218 16.92 6.63 15.86
#